data_a28b39c06f9586de260167b12d73fa4c
#
_entry.id   a28b39c06f9586de260167b12d73fa4c
#
_cell.length_a   1.000
_cell.length_b   1.000
_cell.length_c   1.000
_cell.angle_alpha   90.00
_cell.angle_beta   90.00
_cell.angle_gamma   90.00
#
_symmetry.space_group_name_H-M   'P 1'
#
loop_
_entity.id
_entity.type
_entity.pdbx_description
1 polymer ?
#
loop_
_entity_poly.entity_id
_entity_poly.type
_entity_poly.pdbx_seq_one_letter_code
_entity_poly.pdbx_strand_id
1 'polypeptide(L)'
;MTRRHPSITSKLAPAVLIAVLLAVWQLCSDLGVVPKFMLPSPTDVVTAFVEDFPALMTHARVSLSEAFLGLGTAVILSFVVAFLMDQFRVVREAVYPLLILTQTVPTVAIAPLLVLWLGYGILPKVVLIVITCFFPMTIGLLSGFASADPDFIHM
;
A
#
# COMPACT_ATOMS: atom_id res chain seq x y z
N MET A 1 -5.67 -38.58 -8.07
CA MET A 1 -4.83 -37.37 -7.94
C MET A 1 -3.58 -37.73 -7.15
N THR A 2 -2.48 -38.01 -7.81
CA THR A 2 -1.20 -38.40 -7.19
C THR A 2 -0.53 -37.14 -6.66
N ARG A 3 -0.49 -36.95 -5.34
CA ARG A 3 0.33 -35.93 -4.68
C ARG A 3 1.81 -36.27 -4.93
N ARG A 4 2.42 -35.66 -5.94
CA ARG A 4 3.87 -35.67 -6.09
C ARG A 4 4.49 -34.95 -4.89
N HIS A 5 5.20 -35.69 -4.05
CA HIS A 5 6.04 -35.10 -3.01
C HIS A 5 7.05 -34.15 -3.70
N PRO A 6 7.15 -32.87 -3.26
CA PRO A 6 8.12 -31.95 -3.85
C PRO A 6 9.52 -32.53 -3.60
N SER A 7 10.24 -32.83 -4.68
CA SER A 7 11.62 -33.27 -4.59
C SER A 7 12.50 -32.18 -3.99
N ILE A 8 13.58 -32.52 -3.32
CA ILE A 8 14.55 -31.57 -2.74
C ILE A 8 15.01 -30.57 -3.81
N THR A 9 15.16 -30.99 -5.05
CA THR A 9 15.50 -30.17 -6.21
C THR A 9 14.44 -29.08 -6.49
N SER A 10 13.13 -29.36 -6.31
CA SER A 10 12.08 -28.36 -6.54
C SER A 10 12.03 -27.30 -5.43
N LYS A 11 12.52 -27.60 -4.23
CA LYS A 11 12.62 -26.63 -3.13
C LYS A 11 13.86 -25.74 -3.24
N LEU A 12 14.94 -26.26 -3.84
CA LEU A 12 16.19 -25.51 -4.04
C LEU A 12 16.17 -24.65 -5.30
N ALA A 13 15.37 -24.99 -6.29
CA ALA A 13 15.31 -24.24 -7.55
C ALA A 13 15.08 -22.74 -7.41
N PRO A 14 14.17 -22.23 -6.55
CA PRO A 14 14.00 -20.79 -6.34
C PRO A 14 15.24 -20.13 -5.72
N ALA A 15 15.89 -20.80 -4.78
CA ALA A 15 17.09 -20.26 -4.12
C ALA A 15 18.27 -20.18 -5.11
N VAL A 16 18.44 -21.21 -5.96
CA VAL A 16 19.47 -21.21 -7.00
C VAL A 16 19.20 -20.12 -8.03
N LEU A 17 17.93 -19.92 -8.43
CA LEU A 17 17.57 -18.86 -9.37
C LEU A 17 17.90 -17.47 -8.78
N ILE A 18 17.53 -17.21 -7.52
CA ILE A 18 17.83 -15.95 -6.84
C ILE A 18 19.35 -15.74 -6.75
N ALA A 19 20.11 -16.77 -6.38
CA ALA A 19 21.57 -16.69 -6.31
C ALA A 19 22.20 -16.36 -7.68
N VAL A 20 21.72 -16.99 -8.75
CA VAL A 20 22.18 -16.71 -10.12
C VAL A 20 21.85 -15.29 -10.52
N LEU A 21 20.63 -14.81 -10.25
CA LEU A 21 20.23 -13.42 -10.57
C LEU A 21 21.09 -12.39 -9.81
N LEU A 22 21.36 -12.63 -8.53
CA LEU A 22 22.23 -11.76 -7.73
C LEU A 22 23.67 -11.78 -8.26
N ALA A 23 24.19 -12.94 -8.66
CA ALA A 23 25.53 -13.06 -9.22
C ALA A 23 25.64 -12.34 -10.58
N VAL A 24 24.63 -12.48 -11.45
CA VAL A 24 24.57 -11.75 -12.73
C VAL A 24 24.50 -10.25 -12.48
N TRP A 25 23.68 -9.79 -11.56
CA TRP A 25 23.59 -8.37 -11.19
C TRP A 25 24.92 -7.83 -10.66
N GLN A 26 25.58 -8.56 -9.74
CA GLN A 26 26.91 -8.19 -9.24
C GLN A 26 27.92 -8.04 -10.39
N LEU A 27 27.99 -9.05 -11.25
CA LEU A 27 28.93 -9.04 -12.40
C LEU A 27 28.65 -7.90 -13.38
N CYS A 28 27.39 -7.62 -13.70
CA CYS A 28 27.02 -6.52 -14.60
C CYS A 28 27.45 -5.15 -14.03
N SER A 29 27.33 -4.96 -12.72
CA SER A 29 27.77 -3.74 -12.06
C SER A 29 29.29 -3.64 -11.98
N ASP A 30 30.00 -4.72 -11.64
CA ASP A 30 31.47 -4.73 -11.50
C ASP A 30 32.20 -4.60 -12.84
N LEU A 31 31.62 -5.19 -13.91
CA LEU A 31 32.14 -5.06 -15.26
C LEU A 31 31.84 -3.71 -15.92
N GLY A 32 31.06 -2.86 -15.25
CA GLY A 32 30.71 -1.53 -15.76
C GLY A 32 29.77 -1.56 -16.97
N VAL A 33 29.04 -2.68 -17.19
CA VAL A 33 28.01 -2.80 -18.25
C VAL A 33 26.95 -1.71 -18.07
N VAL A 34 26.64 -1.40 -16.80
CA VAL A 34 25.77 -0.27 -16.41
C VAL A 34 26.56 0.60 -15.44
N PRO A 35 26.56 1.93 -15.61
CA PRO A 35 27.21 2.85 -14.67
C PRO A 35 26.71 2.64 -13.23
N LYS A 36 27.61 2.65 -12.26
CA LYS A 36 27.26 2.39 -10.83
C LYS A 36 26.25 3.35 -10.25
N PHE A 37 26.16 4.58 -10.77
CA PHE A 37 25.15 5.57 -10.34
C PHE A 37 23.73 5.22 -10.82
N MET A 38 23.58 4.39 -11.85
CA MET A 38 22.28 3.89 -12.34
C MET A 38 21.92 2.54 -11.71
N LEU A 39 22.92 1.65 -11.57
CA LEU A 39 22.72 0.33 -10.99
C LEU A 39 23.90 -0.01 -10.07
N PRO A 40 23.85 0.35 -8.78
CA PRO A 40 24.84 -0.07 -7.80
C PRO A 40 24.86 -1.60 -7.67
N SER A 41 26.00 -2.16 -7.27
CA SER A 41 26.09 -3.62 -7.06
C SER A 41 25.30 -4.06 -5.81
N PRO A 42 24.88 -5.33 -5.71
CA PRO A 42 24.29 -5.88 -4.49
C PRO A 42 25.14 -5.61 -3.24
N THR A 43 26.46 -5.70 -3.35
CA THR A 43 27.37 -5.39 -2.23
C THR A 43 27.33 -3.92 -1.84
N ASP A 44 27.30 -3.00 -2.83
CA ASP A 44 27.17 -1.56 -2.56
C ASP A 44 25.83 -1.24 -1.85
N VAL A 45 24.74 -1.91 -2.27
CA VAL A 45 23.41 -1.78 -1.63
C VAL A 45 23.43 -2.22 -0.18
N VAL A 46 24.05 -3.38 0.11
CA VAL A 46 24.15 -3.88 1.49
C VAL A 46 25.02 -2.93 2.35
N THR A 47 26.10 -2.44 1.82
CA THR A 47 26.98 -1.48 2.52
C THR A 47 26.23 -0.19 2.82
N ALA A 48 25.58 0.42 1.83
CA ALA A 48 24.78 1.62 2.01
C ALA A 48 23.64 1.40 3.04
N PHE A 49 22.98 0.23 3.00
CA PHE A 49 21.93 -0.10 3.97
C PHE A 49 22.45 -0.11 5.42
N VAL A 50 23.65 -0.64 5.64
CA VAL A 50 24.26 -0.67 6.98
C VAL A 50 24.72 0.72 7.40
N GLU A 51 25.37 1.45 6.52
CA GLU A 51 25.90 2.79 6.82
C GLU A 51 24.78 3.80 7.07
N ASP A 52 23.74 3.79 6.24
CA ASP A 52 22.61 4.72 6.31
C ASP A 52 21.46 4.23 7.22
N PHE A 53 21.63 3.10 7.91
CA PHE A 53 20.58 2.50 8.73
C PHE A 53 19.92 3.47 9.72
N PRO A 54 20.67 4.35 10.45
CA PRO A 54 20.04 5.33 11.33
C PRO A 54 19.14 6.33 10.60
N ALA A 55 19.57 6.79 9.42
CA ALA A 55 18.78 7.68 8.58
C ALA A 55 17.52 6.98 8.04
N LEU A 56 17.67 5.73 7.58
CA LEU A 56 16.54 4.89 7.13
C LEU A 56 15.51 4.70 8.24
N MET A 57 15.95 4.44 9.49
CA MET A 57 15.04 4.30 10.63
C MET A 57 14.31 5.60 10.95
N THR A 58 14.96 6.74 10.82
CA THR A 58 14.35 8.05 11.01
C THR A 58 13.24 8.27 9.96
N HIS A 59 13.53 8.04 8.70
CA HIS A 59 12.55 8.18 7.61
C HIS A 59 11.43 7.13 7.69
N ALA A 60 11.75 5.89 8.08
CA ALA A 60 10.76 4.84 8.29
C ALA A 60 9.75 5.22 9.39
N ARG A 61 10.20 5.77 10.52
CA ARG A 61 9.31 6.24 11.59
C ARG A 61 8.36 7.33 11.10
N VAL A 62 8.86 8.29 10.33
CA VAL A 62 8.01 9.35 9.74
C VAL A 62 6.98 8.74 8.81
N SER A 63 7.41 7.90 7.85
CA SER A 63 6.50 7.27 6.90
C SER A 63 5.46 6.36 7.56
N LEU A 64 5.86 5.62 8.59
CA LEU A 64 4.92 4.80 9.37
C LEU A 64 3.91 5.67 10.14
N SER A 65 4.36 6.77 10.76
CA SER A 65 3.43 7.67 11.45
C SER A 65 2.42 8.30 10.49
N GLU A 66 2.85 8.71 9.30
CA GLU A 66 1.98 9.21 8.23
C GLU A 66 0.97 8.14 7.79
N ALA A 67 1.43 6.90 7.60
CA ALA A 67 0.60 5.78 7.21
C ALA A 67 -0.45 5.44 8.28
N PHE A 68 -0.06 5.35 9.56
CA PHE A 68 -1.00 5.07 10.64
C PHE A 68 -2.02 6.17 10.87
N LEU A 69 -1.60 7.44 10.79
CA LEU A 69 -2.51 8.58 10.90
C LEU A 69 -3.51 8.60 9.74
N GLY A 70 -3.03 8.43 8.51
CA GLY A 70 -3.88 8.39 7.32
C GLY A 70 -4.85 7.22 7.33
N LEU A 71 -4.36 6.01 7.62
CA LEU A 71 -5.17 4.81 7.68
C LEU A 71 -6.19 4.87 8.82
N GLY A 72 -5.78 5.27 10.03
CA GLY A 72 -6.68 5.42 11.16
C GLY A 72 -7.80 6.40 10.88
N THR A 73 -7.47 7.56 10.29
CA THR A 73 -8.47 8.54 9.86
C THR A 73 -9.41 7.98 8.79
N ALA A 74 -8.87 7.27 7.79
CA ALA A 74 -9.66 6.64 6.74
C ALA A 74 -10.63 5.59 7.30
N VAL A 75 -10.19 4.75 8.24
CA VAL A 75 -11.03 3.73 8.90
C VAL A 75 -12.20 4.39 9.62
N ILE A 76 -11.93 5.41 10.44
CA ILE A 76 -12.97 6.11 11.21
C ILE A 76 -13.98 6.76 10.26
N LEU A 77 -13.52 7.52 9.26
CA LEU A 77 -14.38 8.18 8.29
C LEU A 77 -15.21 7.16 7.48
N SER A 78 -14.58 6.10 7.01
CA SER A 78 -15.26 5.05 6.25
C SER A 78 -16.34 4.34 7.06
N PHE A 79 -16.04 4.05 8.33
CA PHE A 79 -17.01 3.43 9.22
C PHE A 79 -18.23 4.33 9.47
N VAL A 80 -18.00 5.61 9.79
CA VAL A 80 -19.09 6.58 10.01
C VAL A 80 -19.94 6.74 8.76
N VAL A 81 -19.31 6.92 7.60
CA VAL A 81 -20.04 7.12 6.33
C VAL A 81 -20.79 5.85 5.92
N ALA A 82 -20.16 4.67 6.00
CA ALA A 82 -20.81 3.40 5.70
C ALA A 82 -22.01 3.14 6.62
N PHE A 83 -21.87 3.41 7.92
CA PHE A 83 -22.96 3.30 8.87
C PHE A 83 -24.13 4.24 8.55
N LEU A 84 -23.83 5.51 8.23
CA LEU A 84 -24.87 6.46 7.83
C LEU A 84 -25.58 6.04 6.53
N MET A 85 -24.82 5.52 5.56
CA MET A 85 -25.37 5.01 4.30
C MET A 85 -26.21 3.74 4.49
N ASP A 86 -25.90 2.94 5.48
CA ASP A 86 -26.68 1.76 5.85
C ASP A 86 -28.02 2.15 6.49
N GLN A 87 -27.98 3.08 7.44
CA GLN A 87 -29.16 3.53 8.16
C GLN A 87 -30.09 4.43 7.33
N PHE A 88 -29.54 5.26 6.43
CA PHE A 88 -30.29 6.28 5.71
C PHE A 88 -30.18 6.11 4.20
N ARG A 89 -31.27 5.68 3.55
CA ARG A 89 -31.35 5.49 2.10
C ARG A 89 -30.97 6.76 1.32
N VAL A 90 -31.42 7.93 1.80
CA VAL A 90 -31.12 9.23 1.17
C VAL A 90 -29.62 9.51 1.16
N VAL A 91 -28.92 9.20 2.28
CA VAL A 91 -27.46 9.35 2.38
C VAL A 91 -26.79 8.40 1.40
N ARG A 92 -27.25 7.16 1.31
CA ARG A 92 -26.72 6.16 0.38
C ARG A 92 -26.84 6.62 -1.07
N GLU A 93 -28.03 7.08 -1.48
CA GLU A 93 -28.29 7.53 -2.84
C GLU A 93 -27.48 8.79 -3.20
N ALA A 94 -27.20 9.68 -2.24
CA ALA A 94 -26.41 10.88 -2.46
C ALA A 94 -24.89 10.61 -2.48
N VAL A 95 -24.39 9.79 -1.56
CA VAL A 95 -22.95 9.58 -1.36
C VAL A 95 -22.38 8.53 -2.31
N TYR A 96 -23.14 7.48 -2.65
CA TYR A 96 -22.66 6.39 -3.48
C TYR A 96 -22.10 6.84 -4.84
N PRO A 97 -22.79 7.70 -5.64
CA PRO A 97 -22.24 8.18 -6.89
C PRO A 97 -20.97 9.04 -6.71
N LEU A 98 -20.87 9.80 -5.61
CA LEU A 98 -19.66 10.57 -5.30
C LEU A 98 -18.47 9.66 -5.01
N LEU A 99 -18.69 8.56 -4.28
CA LEU A 99 -17.66 7.56 -4.03
C LEU A 99 -17.12 6.97 -5.33
N ILE A 100 -17.98 6.66 -6.30
CA ILE A 100 -17.55 6.14 -7.61
C ILE A 100 -16.74 7.20 -8.36
N LEU A 101 -17.17 8.45 -8.36
CA LEU A 101 -16.46 9.54 -9.03
C LEU A 101 -15.06 9.77 -8.47
N THR A 102 -14.86 9.62 -7.17
CA THR A 102 -13.52 9.77 -6.57
C THR A 102 -12.51 8.74 -7.08
N GLN A 103 -12.96 7.59 -7.55
CA GLN A 103 -12.09 6.53 -8.09
C GLN A 103 -11.67 6.77 -9.54
N THR A 104 -12.33 7.67 -10.26
CA THR A 104 -11.96 7.99 -11.64
C THR A 104 -10.73 8.88 -11.73
N VAL A 105 -10.39 9.59 -10.64
CA VAL A 105 -9.23 10.48 -10.60
C VAL A 105 -8.00 9.70 -10.13
N PRO A 106 -6.92 9.64 -10.93
CA PRO A 106 -5.68 8.99 -10.51
C PRO A 106 -5.10 9.69 -9.27
N THR A 107 -4.95 8.97 -8.17
CA THR A 107 -4.40 9.52 -6.91
C THR A 107 -3.00 10.10 -7.07
N VAL A 108 -2.20 9.54 -7.99
CA VAL A 108 -0.87 10.07 -8.35
C VAL A 108 -0.94 11.50 -8.90
N ALA A 109 -2.02 11.85 -9.62
CA ALA A 109 -2.21 13.20 -10.14
C ALA A 109 -2.65 14.20 -9.05
N ILE A 110 -3.30 13.73 -7.99
CA ILE A 110 -3.73 14.57 -6.86
C ILE A 110 -2.55 14.93 -5.94
N ALA A 111 -1.55 14.06 -5.81
CA ALA A 111 -0.45 14.26 -4.88
C ALA A 111 0.28 15.61 -5.03
N PRO A 112 0.68 16.07 -6.25
CA PRO A 112 1.31 17.39 -6.43
C PRO A 112 0.39 18.55 -6.03
N LEU A 113 -0.92 18.46 -6.29
CA LEU A 113 -1.89 19.46 -5.91
C LEU A 113 -2.04 19.57 -4.40
N LEU A 114 -2.04 18.43 -3.69
CA LEU A 114 -2.08 18.42 -2.23
C LEU A 114 -0.82 19.07 -1.64
N VAL A 115 0.35 18.81 -2.20
CA VAL A 115 1.59 19.46 -1.76
C VAL A 115 1.54 20.98 -2.02
N LEU A 116 0.98 21.41 -3.15
CA LEU A 116 0.84 22.83 -3.50
C LEU A 116 -0.11 23.55 -2.52
N TRP A 117 -1.20 22.92 -2.12
CA TRP A 117 -2.22 23.53 -1.25
C TRP A 117 -1.89 23.41 0.24
N LEU A 118 -1.32 22.28 0.67
CA LEU A 118 -1.09 21.96 2.07
C LEU A 118 0.39 22.07 2.51
N GLY A 119 1.29 22.34 1.55
CA GLY A 119 2.73 22.41 1.81
C GLY A 119 3.42 21.04 1.87
N TYR A 120 4.70 21.04 2.28
CA TYR A 120 5.56 19.84 2.30
C TYR A 120 5.49 19.03 3.62
N GLY A 121 4.48 19.26 4.46
CA GLY A 121 4.36 18.59 5.75
C GLY A 121 3.77 17.17 5.68
N ILE A 122 3.31 16.70 6.83
CA ILE A 122 2.60 15.41 7.01
C ILE A 122 1.21 15.45 6.34
N LEU A 123 0.53 16.61 6.34
CA LEU A 123 -0.85 16.76 5.91
C LEU A 123 -1.14 16.24 4.49
N PRO A 124 -0.40 16.63 3.43
CA PRO A 124 -0.70 16.17 2.08
C PRO A 124 -0.63 14.65 1.95
N LYS A 125 0.28 14.00 2.66
CA LYS A 125 0.46 12.55 2.63
C LYS A 125 -0.66 11.84 3.38
N VAL A 126 -1.04 12.32 4.56
CA VAL A 126 -2.18 11.81 5.33
C VAL A 126 -3.47 11.94 4.52
N VAL A 127 -3.73 13.11 3.93
CA VAL A 127 -4.91 13.33 3.08
C VAL A 127 -4.92 12.40 1.87
N LEU A 128 -3.77 12.19 1.22
CA LEU A 128 -3.65 11.27 0.09
C LEU A 128 -3.99 9.82 0.49
N ILE A 129 -3.50 9.37 1.65
CA ILE A 129 -3.81 8.05 2.19
C ILE A 129 -5.31 7.93 2.49
N VAL A 130 -5.90 8.96 3.12
CA VAL A 130 -7.34 8.97 3.40
C VAL A 130 -8.14 8.85 2.10
N ILE A 131 -7.87 9.66 1.09
CA ILE A 131 -8.58 9.61 -0.20
C ILE A 131 -8.46 8.23 -0.84
N THR A 132 -7.26 7.64 -0.81
CA THR A 132 -6.99 6.34 -1.44
C THR A 132 -7.70 5.18 -0.72
N CYS A 133 -7.73 5.22 0.62
CA CYS A 133 -8.28 4.13 1.44
C CYS A 133 -9.79 4.26 1.69
N PHE A 134 -10.31 5.47 1.72
CA PHE A 134 -11.70 5.77 2.10
C PHE A 134 -12.73 5.02 1.26
N PHE A 135 -12.63 5.08 -0.07
CA PHE A 135 -13.58 4.44 -0.96
C PHE A 135 -13.64 2.92 -0.80
N PRO A 136 -12.52 2.17 -0.98
CA PRO A 136 -12.57 0.72 -0.88
C PRO A 136 -13.03 0.24 0.51
N MET A 137 -12.66 0.97 1.57
CA MET A 137 -13.10 0.65 2.92
C MET A 137 -14.61 0.88 3.10
N THR A 138 -15.13 2.02 2.61
CA THR A 138 -16.57 2.32 2.71
C THR A 138 -17.41 1.29 1.98
N ILE A 139 -17.02 0.92 0.75
CA ILE A 139 -17.74 -0.10 -0.03
C ILE A 139 -17.60 -1.49 0.61
N GLY A 140 -16.42 -1.83 1.12
CA GLY A 140 -16.20 -3.09 1.83
C GLY A 140 -17.09 -3.21 3.07
N LEU A 141 -17.21 -2.14 3.87
CA LEU A 141 -18.07 -2.09 5.04
C LEU A 141 -19.56 -2.21 4.67
N LEU A 142 -20.02 -1.47 3.64
CA LEU A 142 -21.41 -1.59 3.15
C LEU A 142 -21.74 -3.01 2.69
N SER A 143 -20.82 -3.65 1.97
CA SER A 143 -20.97 -5.02 1.54
C SER A 143 -21.02 -5.99 2.73
N GLY A 144 -20.21 -5.73 3.77
CA GLY A 144 -20.20 -6.48 5.02
C GLY A 144 -21.51 -6.34 5.76
N PHE A 145 -22.06 -5.13 5.91
CA PHE A 145 -23.37 -4.89 6.55
C PHE A 145 -24.50 -5.58 5.79
N ALA A 146 -24.49 -5.52 4.46
CA ALA A 146 -25.51 -6.16 3.61
C ALA A 146 -25.44 -7.69 3.65
N SER A 147 -24.29 -8.29 3.98
CA SER A 147 -24.11 -9.73 4.07
C SER A 147 -24.30 -10.28 5.50
N ALA A 148 -24.50 -9.42 6.50
CA ALA A 148 -24.82 -9.83 7.85
C ALA A 148 -26.22 -10.46 7.85
N ASP A 149 -26.28 -11.74 8.25
CA ASP A 149 -27.52 -12.53 8.25
C ASP A 149 -28.51 -11.91 9.24
N PRO A 150 -29.79 -11.66 8.84
CA PRO A 150 -30.81 -11.12 9.71
C PRO A 150 -31.03 -11.92 10.99
N ASP A 151 -30.74 -13.23 10.98
CA ASP A 151 -30.89 -14.12 12.14
C ASP A 151 -29.92 -13.82 13.29
N PHE A 152 -28.82 -13.12 13.06
CA PHE A 152 -27.90 -12.68 14.13
C PHE A 152 -28.31 -11.35 14.79
N ILE A 153 -29.25 -10.61 14.22
CA ILE A 153 -29.70 -9.32 14.75
C ILE A 153 -30.82 -9.51 15.81
N HIS A 154 -31.41 -10.73 15.90
CA HIS A 154 -32.50 -11.06 16.81
C HIS A 154 -32.09 -11.92 18.03
N MET A 155 -30.79 -12.12 18.28
CA MET A 155 -30.28 -12.69 19.54
C MET A 155 -29.83 -11.59 20.50
#